data_c49e3a544e7dc2928e12f7ff6f3c7de0
#
_entry.id   c49e3a544e7dc2928e12f7ff6f3c7de0
#
_cell.length_a   1.000
_cell.length_b   1.000
_cell.length_c   1.000
_cell.angle_alpha   90.00
_cell.angle_beta   90.00
_cell.angle_gamma   90.00
#
_symmetry.space_group_name_H-M   'P 1'
#
loop_
_entity.id
_entity.type
_entity.pdbx_description
1 polymer ?
#
loop_
_entity_poly.entity_id
_entity_poly.type
_entity_poly.pdbx_seq_one_letter_code
_entity_poly.pdbx_strand_id
1 'polypeptide(L)'
;MAAAVSCFLLPDAQAATDGEERTLTLAEVIGMAQTESPDAVAARNTYKSAYWSYRNYRASNLPALSLASNPYLNRSTDYVTMGDGSVSYVKQNNVKTDLSLAVTQNVWFTGGTFQVSSTARRLDLLGTRSTTYNVQPLYLTYQQSLFGYNSLKWDRRIEPVRFREARKQYAETMELVAAQASNYFFELASAQTNLEIALTNQAAADTLYRFALGRYHIGTITENELLQLEVSKLNEEANVLSAQISVDNAADNLRSYLNIKDEVELTVVTDDSVPQFDVPLSEAMALAIENNPDIEYMKRQRIQGESNLAYAKANAGLKANIYLQLGLAQTGDDFQKSYNDLLDEQYVSVSLSLPILDWGKGRGQVRVARSNLELVNTQMDQRMIAFEQNVQLVVKQFNLQARRVDIAHRTMETAAHRYDVARQLYVMGKSTILDLNSAISEKDSAYRSYVSSLATYWRLYYTLRSLTRYDFEHDMPLEYSYSDIERN
;
A
#
# COMPACT_ATOMS: atom_id res chain seq x y z
N MET A 1 5.88 -43.53 -32.96
CA MET A 1 5.91 -42.07 -33.23
C MET A 1 6.69 -41.41 -32.11
N ALA A 2 7.92 -41.02 -32.41
CA ALA A 2 8.86 -40.46 -31.46
C ALA A 2 8.61 -38.93 -31.35
N ALA A 3 8.38 -38.47 -30.14
CA ALA A 3 8.33 -37.02 -29.83
C ALA A 3 9.73 -36.60 -29.37
N ALA A 4 10.35 -35.71 -30.14
CA ALA A 4 11.64 -35.13 -29.85
C ALA A 4 11.49 -34.12 -28.71
N VAL A 5 12.20 -34.35 -27.62
CA VAL A 5 12.40 -33.39 -26.52
C VAL A 5 13.53 -32.43 -26.96
N SER A 6 13.16 -31.21 -27.29
CA SER A 6 14.10 -30.14 -27.57
C SER A 6 14.62 -29.59 -26.24
N CYS A 7 15.88 -29.87 -25.95
CA CYS A 7 16.64 -29.37 -24.82
C CYS A 7 17.04 -27.93 -25.13
N PHE A 8 16.36 -26.94 -24.52
CA PHE A 8 16.83 -25.55 -24.50
C PHE A 8 18.01 -25.45 -23.53
N LEU A 9 19.19 -25.28 -24.06
CA LEU A 9 20.36 -24.84 -23.32
C LEU A 9 20.13 -23.42 -22.84
N LEU A 10 19.99 -23.28 -21.51
CA LEU A 10 20.13 -21.98 -20.85
C LEU A 10 21.58 -21.52 -21.00
N PRO A 11 21.84 -20.25 -21.30
CA PRO A 11 23.21 -19.75 -21.27
C PRO A 11 23.73 -19.80 -19.81
N ASP A 12 24.95 -20.29 -19.68
CA ASP A 12 25.70 -20.34 -18.43
C ASP A 12 25.65 -18.97 -17.74
N ALA A 13 25.15 -18.95 -16.52
CA ALA A 13 25.36 -17.86 -15.59
C ALA A 13 26.88 -17.77 -15.34
N GLN A 14 27.53 -16.80 -15.99
CA GLN A 14 28.88 -16.43 -15.64
C GLN A 14 28.91 -16.03 -14.18
N ALA A 15 29.67 -16.78 -13.40
CA ALA A 15 30.00 -16.44 -12.03
C ALA A 15 30.58 -15.01 -12.01
N ALA A 16 29.96 -14.13 -11.24
CA ALA A 16 30.45 -12.79 -11.00
C ALA A 16 31.86 -12.91 -10.39
N THR A 17 32.83 -12.30 -11.02
CA THR A 17 34.18 -12.13 -10.48
C THR A 17 34.13 -11.13 -9.34
N ASP A 18 34.72 -11.45 -8.19
CA ASP A 18 34.93 -10.55 -7.06
C ASP A 18 35.47 -9.19 -7.55
N GLY A 19 34.76 -8.11 -7.20
CA GLY A 19 35.23 -6.75 -7.34
C GLY A 19 34.63 -5.92 -8.48
N GLU A 20 33.44 -6.23 -8.99
CA GLU A 20 32.76 -5.35 -9.93
C GLU A 20 32.16 -4.14 -9.20
N GLU A 21 32.76 -2.95 -9.40
CA GLU A 21 32.23 -1.67 -8.91
C GLU A 21 31.04 -1.25 -9.79
N ARG A 22 29.89 -0.98 -9.15
CA ARG A 22 28.70 -0.51 -9.86
C ARG A 22 28.37 0.92 -9.45
N THR A 23 28.55 1.82 -10.38
CA THR A 23 28.20 3.23 -10.20
C THR A 23 26.75 3.45 -10.61
N LEU A 24 25.95 4.09 -9.74
CA LEU A 24 24.54 4.33 -9.96
C LEU A 24 24.24 5.83 -9.95
N THR A 25 23.37 6.24 -10.87
CA THR A 25 22.75 7.57 -10.89
C THR A 25 21.44 7.57 -10.10
N LEU A 26 20.96 8.75 -9.70
CA LEU A 26 19.68 8.87 -8.99
C LEU A 26 18.51 8.30 -9.81
N ALA A 27 18.48 8.54 -11.13
CA ALA A 27 17.43 8.04 -12.00
C ALA A 27 17.40 6.50 -12.08
N GLU A 28 18.58 5.86 -12.15
CA GLU A 28 18.71 4.40 -12.15
C GLU A 28 18.24 3.81 -10.82
N VAL A 29 18.67 4.38 -9.69
CA VAL A 29 18.25 3.95 -8.34
C VAL A 29 16.74 4.02 -8.18
N ILE A 30 16.11 5.11 -8.64
CA ILE A 30 14.65 5.25 -8.60
C ILE A 30 13.97 4.23 -9.51
N GLY A 31 14.45 4.04 -10.73
CA GLY A 31 13.91 3.05 -11.66
C GLY A 31 13.96 1.62 -11.10
N MET A 32 15.10 1.25 -10.49
CA MET A 32 15.25 -0.03 -9.80
C MET A 32 14.31 -0.14 -8.59
N ALA A 33 14.23 0.90 -7.76
CA ALA A 33 13.36 0.90 -6.59
C ALA A 33 11.89 0.73 -6.97
N GLN A 34 11.40 1.40 -8.00
CA GLN A 34 10.02 1.30 -8.47
C GLN A 34 9.69 -0.06 -9.10
N THR A 35 10.70 -0.82 -9.55
CA THR A 35 10.49 -2.15 -10.15
C THR A 35 10.71 -3.28 -9.16
N GLU A 36 11.73 -3.22 -8.32
CA GLU A 36 12.27 -4.37 -7.57
C GLU A 36 12.23 -4.21 -6.04
N SER A 37 12.06 -2.98 -5.52
CA SER A 37 12.04 -2.79 -4.07
C SER A 37 10.88 -3.54 -3.40
N PRO A 38 11.07 -4.03 -2.16
CA PRO A 38 10.01 -4.67 -1.39
C PRO A 38 8.76 -3.79 -1.25
N ASP A 39 8.94 -2.49 -1.13
CA ASP A 39 7.83 -1.53 -1.01
C ASP A 39 7.04 -1.39 -2.31
N ALA A 40 7.71 -1.35 -3.47
CA ALA A 40 7.05 -1.33 -4.78
C ALA A 40 6.29 -2.64 -5.06
N VAL A 41 6.87 -3.79 -4.69
CA VAL A 41 6.22 -5.10 -4.79
C VAL A 41 5.00 -5.17 -3.88
N ALA A 42 5.10 -4.68 -2.63
CA ALA A 42 4.00 -4.61 -1.68
C ALA A 42 2.88 -3.68 -2.19
N ALA A 43 3.21 -2.51 -2.73
CA ALA A 43 2.26 -1.58 -3.33
C ALA A 43 1.50 -2.23 -4.50
N ARG A 44 2.21 -2.93 -5.39
CA ARG A 44 1.63 -3.65 -6.52
C ARG A 44 0.67 -4.74 -6.07
N ASN A 45 1.06 -5.55 -5.08
CA ASN A 45 0.22 -6.61 -4.54
C ASN A 45 -1.02 -6.06 -3.80
N THR A 46 -0.88 -4.93 -3.10
CA THR A 46 -1.99 -4.24 -2.45
C THR A 46 -3.00 -3.74 -3.48
N TYR A 47 -2.53 -3.11 -4.56
CA TYR A 47 -3.40 -2.70 -5.65
C TYR A 47 -4.07 -3.90 -6.34
N LYS A 48 -3.34 -4.99 -6.61
CA LYS A 48 -3.87 -6.22 -7.18
C LYS A 48 -5.00 -6.81 -6.32
N SER A 49 -4.82 -6.82 -5.01
CA SER A 49 -5.86 -7.25 -4.06
C SER A 49 -7.11 -6.37 -4.14
N ALA A 50 -6.94 -5.04 -4.20
CA ALA A 50 -8.05 -4.10 -4.33
C ALA A 50 -8.78 -4.24 -5.67
N TYR A 51 -8.06 -4.44 -6.77
CA TYR A 51 -8.62 -4.69 -8.09
C TYR A 51 -9.50 -5.96 -8.10
N TRP A 52 -9.00 -7.07 -7.57
CA TRP A 52 -9.75 -8.32 -7.51
C TRP A 52 -10.94 -8.21 -6.55
N SER A 53 -10.82 -7.47 -5.45
CA SER A 53 -11.93 -7.19 -4.55
C SER A 53 -13.04 -6.41 -5.25
N TYR A 54 -12.69 -5.39 -6.03
CA TYR A 54 -13.67 -4.65 -6.82
C TYR A 54 -14.28 -5.49 -7.94
N ARG A 55 -13.49 -6.35 -8.58
CA ARG A 55 -13.97 -7.28 -9.60
C ARG A 55 -14.94 -8.32 -9.01
N ASN A 56 -14.64 -8.83 -7.82
CA ASN A 56 -15.53 -9.72 -7.07
C ASN A 56 -16.86 -9.01 -6.70
N TYR A 57 -16.76 -7.76 -6.24
CA TYR A 57 -17.96 -6.94 -6.02
C TYR A 57 -18.78 -6.79 -7.31
N ARG A 58 -18.16 -6.51 -8.44
CA ARG A 58 -18.88 -6.44 -9.72
C ARG A 58 -19.54 -7.77 -10.10
N ALA A 59 -18.83 -8.87 -9.92
CA ALA A 59 -19.31 -10.22 -10.20
C ALA A 59 -20.48 -10.61 -9.29
N SER A 60 -20.48 -10.20 -8.02
CA SER A 60 -21.58 -10.47 -7.07
C SER A 60 -22.90 -9.81 -7.45
N ASN A 61 -22.89 -8.86 -8.37
CA ASN A 61 -24.09 -8.24 -8.95
C ASN A 61 -24.60 -8.94 -10.23
N LEU A 62 -23.93 -9.99 -10.70
CA LEU A 62 -24.33 -10.80 -11.84
C LEU A 62 -25.02 -12.09 -11.36
N PRO A 63 -25.85 -12.74 -12.23
CA PRO A 63 -26.42 -14.04 -11.89
C PRO A 63 -25.35 -15.08 -11.62
N ALA A 64 -25.45 -15.77 -10.49
CA ALA A 64 -24.55 -16.85 -10.11
C ALA A 64 -25.24 -18.19 -10.28
N LEU A 65 -24.66 -19.10 -11.08
CA LEU A 65 -25.08 -20.49 -11.21
C LEU A 65 -24.32 -21.35 -10.22
N SER A 66 -25.05 -22.09 -9.39
CA SER A 66 -24.48 -23.00 -8.40
C SER A 66 -25.12 -24.38 -8.47
N LEU A 67 -24.32 -25.43 -8.28
CA LEU A 67 -24.75 -26.80 -8.10
C LEU A 67 -24.41 -27.21 -6.65
N ALA A 68 -25.42 -27.67 -5.93
CA ALA A 68 -25.27 -28.11 -4.55
C ALA A 68 -25.85 -29.51 -4.34
N SER A 69 -25.23 -30.27 -3.45
CA SER A 69 -25.74 -31.58 -2.99
C SER A 69 -25.44 -31.70 -1.50
N ASN A 70 -26.40 -32.18 -0.74
CA ASN A 70 -26.29 -32.34 0.71
C ASN A 70 -26.80 -33.76 1.13
N PRO A 71 -26.05 -34.82 0.81
CA PRO A 71 -26.42 -36.15 1.22
C PRO A 71 -26.26 -36.34 2.72
N TYR A 72 -27.25 -36.99 3.35
CA TYR A 72 -27.14 -37.39 4.75
C TYR A 72 -27.78 -38.76 5.05
N LEU A 73 -27.23 -39.46 6.03
CA LEU A 73 -27.83 -40.62 6.68
C LEU A 73 -28.45 -40.17 8.02
N ASN A 74 -29.74 -40.43 8.19
CA ASN A 74 -30.41 -40.26 9.45
C ASN A 74 -30.76 -41.62 10.05
N ARG A 75 -30.25 -41.87 11.24
CA ARG A 75 -30.60 -43.04 12.05
C ARG A 75 -30.90 -42.57 13.46
N SER A 76 -32.19 -42.28 13.71
CA SER A 76 -32.67 -41.70 14.97
C SER A 76 -33.94 -42.46 15.43
N THR A 77 -34.34 -42.19 16.66
CA THR A 77 -35.65 -42.58 17.17
C THR A 77 -36.38 -41.31 17.57
N ASP A 78 -37.45 -41.02 16.85
CA ASP A 78 -38.27 -39.84 17.10
C ASP A 78 -39.60 -40.28 17.77
N TYR A 79 -40.15 -39.44 18.61
CA TYR A 79 -41.48 -39.69 19.14
C TYR A 79 -42.53 -38.94 18.31
N VAL A 80 -43.64 -39.60 18.04
CA VAL A 80 -44.78 -38.99 17.32
C VAL A 80 -46.00 -39.12 18.24
N THR A 81 -46.67 -37.99 18.50
CA THR A 81 -47.91 -38.00 19.22
C THR A 81 -49.03 -38.33 18.28
N MET A 82 -49.76 -39.41 18.52
CA MET A 82 -50.89 -39.84 17.76
C MET A 82 -52.14 -38.99 18.04
N GLY A 83 -53.16 -39.06 17.20
CA GLY A 83 -54.36 -38.25 17.33
C GLY A 83 -55.20 -38.53 18.60
N ASP A 84 -54.96 -39.67 19.25
CA ASP A 84 -55.54 -40.07 20.52
C ASP A 84 -54.74 -39.59 21.75
N GLY A 85 -53.62 -38.82 21.54
CA GLY A 85 -52.73 -38.34 22.60
C GLY A 85 -51.68 -39.34 23.02
N SER A 86 -51.64 -40.60 22.51
CA SER A 86 -50.59 -41.56 22.77
C SER A 86 -49.29 -41.17 22.05
N VAL A 87 -48.15 -41.55 22.65
CA VAL A 87 -46.81 -41.32 22.09
C VAL A 87 -46.27 -42.61 21.50
N SER A 88 -45.94 -42.63 20.20
CA SER A 88 -45.29 -43.72 19.53
C SER A 88 -43.85 -43.38 19.17
N TYR A 89 -42.89 -44.29 19.43
CA TYR A 89 -41.51 -44.12 19.05
C TYR A 89 -41.26 -44.69 17.66
N VAL A 90 -40.98 -43.84 16.70
CA VAL A 90 -40.72 -44.22 15.31
C VAL A 90 -39.22 -44.18 15.06
N LYS A 91 -38.67 -45.33 14.61
CA LYS A 91 -37.27 -45.38 14.17
C LYS A 91 -37.12 -44.77 12.78
N GLN A 92 -36.39 -43.67 12.70
CA GLN A 92 -35.96 -43.11 11.43
C GLN A 92 -34.69 -43.81 10.98
N ASN A 93 -34.66 -44.39 9.79
CA ASN A 93 -33.47 -45.00 9.19
C ASN A 93 -33.54 -44.74 7.69
N ASN A 94 -32.98 -43.61 7.28
CA ASN A 94 -33.08 -43.16 5.90
C ASN A 94 -31.79 -42.51 5.41
N VAL A 95 -31.56 -42.61 4.10
CA VAL A 95 -30.54 -41.85 3.36
C VAL A 95 -31.26 -40.89 2.46
N LYS A 96 -30.93 -39.64 2.57
CA LYS A 96 -31.39 -38.57 1.66
C LYS A 96 -30.22 -38.09 0.83
N THR A 97 -30.43 -38.04 -0.48
CA THR A 97 -29.50 -37.40 -1.43
C THR A 97 -30.26 -36.39 -2.24
N ASP A 98 -29.79 -35.18 -2.31
CA ASP A 98 -30.36 -34.14 -3.14
C ASP A 98 -29.32 -33.52 -4.07
N LEU A 99 -29.76 -33.08 -5.23
CA LEU A 99 -29.00 -32.34 -6.20
C LEU A 99 -29.83 -31.12 -6.59
N SER A 100 -29.25 -29.93 -6.38
CA SER A 100 -29.92 -28.68 -6.65
C SER A 100 -29.06 -27.79 -7.54
N LEU A 101 -29.60 -27.38 -8.67
CA LEU A 101 -29.04 -26.39 -9.58
C LEU A 101 -29.79 -25.09 -9.38
N ALA A 102 -29.08 -24.00 -9.08
CA ALA A 102 -29.72 -22.70 -8.80
C ALA A 102 -28.99 -21.55 -9.49
N VAL A 103 -29.78 -20.66 -10.08
CA VAL A 103 -29.34 -19.33 -10.54
C VAL A 103 -29.84 -18.30 -9.55
N THR A 104 -28.93 -17.59 -8.92
CA THR A 104 -29.25 -16.55 -7.91
C THR A 104 -28.84 -15.18 -8.42
N GLN A 105 -29.74 -14.21 -8.35
CA GLN A 105 -29.52 -12.82 -8.75
C GLN A 105 -29.90 -11.85 -7.64
N ASN A 106 -28.94 -11.04 -7.22
CA ASN A 106 -29.15 -9.94 -6.30
C ASN A 106 -29.77 -8.73 -7.01
N VAL A 107 -30.81 -8.14 -6.42
CA VAL A 107 -31.52 -6.98 -6.97
C VAL A 107 -31.12 -5.73 -6.18
N TRP A 108 -30.15 -4.98 -6.68
CA TRP A 108 -29.50 -3.88 -5.96
C TRP A 108 -30.45 -2.75 -5.52
N PHE A 109 -31.49 -2.42 -6.32
CA PHE A 109 -32.37 -1.30 -6.01
C PHE A 109 -33.40 -1.64 -4.93
N THR A 110 -33.85 -2.92 -4.82
CA THR A 110 -34.73 -3.37 -3.75
C THR A 110 -34.00 -3.92 -2.55
N GLY A 111 -32.77 -4.46 -2.74
CA GLY A 111 -32.02 -5.23 -1.74
C GLY A 111 -32.53 -6.66 -1.58
N GLY A 112 -33.38 -7.13 -2.52
CA GLY A 112 -33.89 -8.48 -2.54
C GLY A 112 -33.02 -9.44 -3.35
N THR A 113 -33.36 -10.74 -3.26
CA THR A 113 -32.70 -11.80 -4.02
C THR A 113 -33.74 -12.60 -4.79
N PHE A 114 -33.49 -12.77 -6.08
CA PHE A 114 -34.26 -13.60 -6.95
C PHE A 114 -33.49 -14.89 -7.25
N GLN A 115 -34.15 -16.03 -7.18
CA GLN A 115 -33.53 -17.33 -7.45
C GLN A 115 -34.44 -18.18 -8.34
N VAL A 116 -33.82 -18.81 -9.32
CA VAL A 116 -34.43 -19.90 -10.12
C VAL A 116 -33.66 -21.17 -9.79
N SER A 117 -34.37 -22.22 -9.38
CA SER A 117 -33.71 -23.48 -9.02
C SER A 117 -34.43 -24.69 -9.58
N SER A 118 -33.69 -25.76 -9.79
CA SER A 118 -34.17 -27.09 -10.10
C SER A 118 -33.56 -28.06 -9.10
N THR A 119 -34.37 -28.87 -8.45
CA THR A 119 -33.91 -29.80 -7.40
C THR A 119 -34.47 -31.21 -7.66
N ALA A 120 -33.60 -32.18 -7.57
CA ALA A 120 -33.99 -33.61 -7.55
C ALA A 120 -33.49 -34.20 -6.22
N ARG A 121 -34.39 -34.85 -5.50
CA ARG A 121 -34.14 -35.47 -4.21
C ARG A 121 -34.51 -36.95 -4.26
N ARG A 122 -33.62 -37.78 -3.74
CA ARG A 122 -33.84 -39.23 -3.50
C ARG A 122 -33.86 -39.49 -1.99
N LEU A 123 -34.88 -40.17 -1.53
CA LEU A 123 -35.01 -40.62 -0.13
C LEU A 123 -35.10 -42.14 -0.11
N ASP A 124 -34.10 -42.81 0.45
CA ASP A 124 -34.06 -44.25 0.65
C ASP A 124 -34.45 -44.56 2.11
N LEU A 125 -35.59 -45.20 2.33
CA LEU A 125 -36.03 -45.68 3.63
C LEU A 125 -35.46 -47.07 3.87
N LEU A 126 -34.38 -47.15 4.65
CA LEU A 126 -33.63 -48.42 4.87
C LEU A 126 -34.43 -49.43 5.69
N GLY A 127 -35.41 -49.00 6.48
CA GLY A 127 -36.28 -49.87 7.28
C GLY A 127 -37.29 -50.63 6.41
N THR A 128 -37.93 -49.96 5.49
CA THR A 128 -38.96 -50.50 4.59
C THR A 128 -38.40 -50.94 3.22
N ARG A 129 -37.10 -50.63 2.97
CA ARG A 129 -36.44 -50.84 1.69
C ARG A 129 -37.17 -50.15 0.53
N SER A 130 -37.78 -49.00 0.75
CA SER A 130 -38.45 -48.21 -0.28
C SER A 130 -37.64 -46.99 -0.64
N THR A 131 -37.67 -46.60 -1.92
CA THR A 131 -37.03 -45.39 -2.44
C THR A 131 -38.13 -44.46 -2.96
N THR A 132 -38.03 -43.16 -2.63
CA THR A 132 -38.94 -42.13 -3.11
C THR A 132 -38.15 -41.01 -3.73
N TYR A 133 -38.59 -40.52 -4.86
CA TYR A 133 -38.03 -39.35 -5.55
C TYR A 133 -38.94 -38.18 -5.41
N ASN A 134 -38.38 -37.02 -5.03
CA ASN A 134 -39.07 -35.76 -5.06
C ASN A 134 -38.35 -34.84 -6.03
N VAL A 135 -39.03 -34.41 -7.07
CA VAL A 135 -38.45 -33.53 -8.10
C VAL A 135 -39.14 -32.21 -8.10
N GLN A 136 -38.34 -31.17 -8.25
CA GLN A 136 -38.75 -29.79 -8.36
C GLN A 136 -38.10 -29.21 -9.61
N PRO A 137 -38.62 -29.45 -10.83
CA PRO A 137 -37.94 -29.07 -12.06
C PRO A 137 -37.75 -27.57 -12.23
N LEU A 138 -38.65 -26.78 -11.71
CA LEU A 138 -38.60 -25.31 -11.76
C LEU A 138 -39.19 -24.72 -10.49
N TYR A 139 -38.36 -23.96 -9.79
CA TYR A 139 -38.71 -23.15 -8.63
C TYR A 139 -38.23 -21.73 -8.81
N LEU A 140 -39.11 -20.77 -8.67
CA LEU A 140 -38.87 -19.35 -8.64
C LEU A 140 -39.00 -18.86 -7.19
N THR A 141 -37.94 -18.29 -6.63
CA THR A 141 -37.97 -17.75 -5.28
C THR A 141 -37.59 -16.29 -5.31
N TYR A 142 -38.36 -15.46 -4.61
CA TYR A 142 -37.99 -14.06 -4.35
C TYR A 142 -38.05 -13.75 -2.88
N GLN A 143 -36.96 -13.22 -2.36
CA GLN A 143 -36.85 -12.80 -0.97
C GLN A 143 -36.53 -11.31 -0.91
N GLN A 144 -37.36 -10.56 -0.15
CA GLN A 144 -37.21 -9.13 -0.02
C GLN A 144 -37.44 -8.68 1.41
N SER A 145 -36.46 -7.94 1.96
CA SER A 145 -36.66 -7.21 3.20
C SER A 145 -37.30 -5.84 2.89
N LEU A 146 -38.49 -5.61 3.43
CA LEU A 146 -39.13 -4.30 3.39
C LEU A 146 -38.70 -3.50 4.60
N PHE A 147 -38.46 -2.20 4.43
CA PHE A 147 -38.01 -1.29 5.48
C PHE A 147 -36.63 -1.68 6.10
N GLY A 148 -35.98 -2.71 5.57
CA GLY A 148 -34.66 -3.17 5.99
C GLY A 148 -33.54 -2.30 5.42
N TYR A 149 -32.33 -2.52 5.95
CA TYR A 149 -31.13 -1.94 5.39
C TYR A 149 -30.76 -2.65 4.08
N ASN A 150 -30.61 -1.88 3.01
CA ASN A 150 -30.20 -2.39 1.71
C ASN A 150 -28.67 -2.22 1.55
N SER A 151 -27.91 -3.28 1.84
CA SER A 151 -26.44 -3.29 1.72
C SER A 151 -25.99 -3.08 0.28
N LEU A 152 -26.67 -3.70 -0.70
CA LEU A 152 -26.30 -3.63 -2.12
C LEU A 152 -26.32 -2.18 -2.66
N LYS A 153 -27.27 -1.37 -2.17
CA LYS A 153 -27.37 0.05 -2.51
C LYS A 153 -26.16 0.83 -1.97
N TRP A 154 -25.71 0.52 -0.75
CA TRP A 154 -24.58 1.19 -0.12
C TRP A 154 -23.26 0.71 -0.72
N ASP A 155 -23.10 -0.58 -0.97
CA ASP A 155 -21.94 -1.15 -1.64
C ASP A 155 -21.70 -0.53 -3.02
N ARG A 156 -22.81 -0.26 -3.76
CA ARG A 156 -22.75 0.44 -5.05
C ARG A 156 -22.21 1.88 -4.94
N ARG A 157 -22.37 2.53 -3.78
CA ARG A 157 -21.82 3.87 -3.52
C ARG A 157 -20.37 3.80 -3.00
N ILE A 158 -20.05 2.78 -2.20
CA ILE A 158 -18.78 2.65 -1.48
C ILE A 158 -17.68 2.02 -2.36
N GLU A 159 -17.98 0.89 -3.02
CA GLU A 159 -16.95 0.09 -3.70
C GLU A 159 -16.26 0.82 -4.88
N PRO A 160 -16.95 1.60 -5.72
CA PRO A 160 -16.27 2.40 -6.74
C PRO A 160 -15.34 3.47 -6.16
N VAL A 161 -15.69 4.06 -5.00
CA VAL A 161 -14.86 5.05 -4.31
C VAL A 161 -13.63 4.36 -3.73
N ARG A 162 -13.80 3.19 -3.09
CA ARG A 162 -12.73 2.37 -2.55
C ARG A 162 -11.72 1.96 -3.64
N PHE A 163 -12.21 1.59 -4.81
CA PHE A 163 -11.33 1.23 -5.92
C PHE A 163 -10.56 2.44 -6.48
N ARG A 164 -11.21 3.61 -6.60
CA ARG A 164 -10.50 4.85 -6.99
C ARG A 164 -9.45 5.25 -5.95
N GLU A 165 -9.79 5.13 -4.66
CA GLU A 165 -8.84 5.35 -3.56
C GLU A 165 -7.62 4.44 -3.71
N ALA A 166 -7.82 3.13 -3.89
CA ALA A 166 -6.72 2.17 -4.06
C ALA A 166 -5.86 2.45 -5.30
N ARG A 167 -6.47 2.88 -6.41
CA ARG A 167 -5.75 3.27 -7.63
C ARG A 167 -4.86 4.49 -7.40
N LYS A 168 -5.40 5.49 -6.70
CA LYS A 168 -4.65 6.71 -6.35
C LYS A 168 -3.55 6.39 -5.32
N GLN A 169 -3.84 5.50 -4.36
CA GLN A 169 -2.88 5.06 -3.34
C GLN A 169 -1.68 4.35 -3.95
N TYR A 170 -1.90 3.50 -4.95
CA TYR A 170 -0.79 2.84 -5.66
C TYR A 170 0.16 3.86 -6.28
N ALA A 171 -0.38 4.84 -7.01
CA ALA A 171 0.43 5.87 -7.64
C ALA A 171 1.18 6.76 -6.62
N GLU A 172 0.52 7.14 -5.52
CA GLU A 172 1.17 7.85 -4.41
C GLU A 172 2.31 7.03 -3.82
N THR A 173 2.06 5.74 -3.56
CA THR A 173 3.08 4.85 -2.96
C THR A 173 4.29 4.70 -3.89
N MET A 174 4.10 4.64 -5.21
CA MET A 174 5.22 4.57 -6.17
C MET A 174 6.09 5.85 -6.13
N GLU A 175 5.50 7.02 -5.93
CA GLU A 175 6.26 8.26 -5.74
C GLU A 175 6.94 8.33 -4.36
N LEU A 176 6.31 7.76 -3.32
CA LEU A 176 6.95 7.63 -2.01
C LEU A 176 8.13 6.64 -2.03
N VAL A 177 8.04 5.59 -2.84
CA VAL A 177 9.18 4.68 -3.10
C VAL A 177 10.33 5.44 -3.76
N ALA A 178 10.04 6.32 -4.72
CA ALA A 178 11.07 7.18 -5.34
C ALA A 178 11.68 8.16 -4.33
N ALA A 179 10.87 8.76 -3.46
CA ALA A 179 11.35 9.62 -2.39
C ALA A 179 12.27 8.87 -1.41
N GLN A 180 11.91 7.65 -1.04
CA GLN A 180 12.71 6.82 -0.13
C GLN A 180 13.99 6.32 -0.80
N ALA A 181 13.94 5.95 -2.07
CA ALA A 181 15.12 5.61 -2.87
C ALA A 181 16.10 6.77 -2.94
N SER A 182 15.59 7.99 -3.16
CA SER A 182 16.37 9.23 -3.12
C SER A 182 17.04 9.44 -1.75
N ASN A 183 16.35 9.15 -0.65
CA ASN A 183 16.96 9.25 0.69
C ASN A 183 18.15 8.32 0.84
N TYR A 184 18.03 7.02 0.49
CA TYR A 184 19.14 6.06 0.57
C TYR A 184 20.28 6.41 -0.39
N PHE A 185 19.96 6.91 -1.59
CA PHE A 185 20.97 7.40 -2.53
C PHE A 185 21.82 8.53 -1.93
N PHE A 186 21.17 9.54 -1.35
CA PHE A 186 21.88 10.67 -0.73
C PHE A 186 22.52 10.32 0.61
N GLU A 187 22.05 9.29 1.30
CA GLU A 187 22.75 8.74 2.47
C GLU A 187 24.11 8.17 2.07
N LEU A 188 24.15 7.37 1.00
CA LEU A 188 25.40 6.85 0.45
C LEU A 188 26.28 7.97 -0.12
N ALA A 189 25.72 8.89 -0.90
CA ALA A 189 26.44 10.05 -1.42
C ALA A 189 27.09 10.90 -0.30
N SER A 190 26.36 11.11 0.79
CA SER A 190 26.89 11.82 1.97
C SER A 190 27.98 11.04 2.68
N ALA A 191 27.88 9.72 2.78
CA ALA A 191 28.90 8.87 3.36
C ALA A 191 30.19 8.86 2.51
N GLN A 192 30.07 8.73 1.18
CA GLN A 192 31.19 8.83 0.23
C GLN A 192 31.87 10.21 0.31
N THR A 193 31.09 11.28 0.35
CA THR A 193 31.60 12.65 0.55
C THR A 193 32.39 12.78 1.87
N ASN A 194 31.88 12.21 2.97
CA ASN A 194 32.57 12.23 4.26
C ASN A 194 33.87 11.43 4.23
N LEU A 195 33.92 10.31 3.51
CA LEU A 195 35.13 9.53 3.33
C LEU A 195 36.19 10.30 2.51
N GLU A 196 35.76 10.95 1.41
CA GLU A 196 36.65 11.79 0.60
C GLU A 196 37.24 12.95 1.41
N ILE A 197 36.38 13.62 2.20
CA ILE A 197 36.84 14.68 3.15
C ILE A 197 37.85 14.11 4.14
N ALA A 198 37.58 12.96 4.77
CA ALA A 198 38.46 12.37 5.75
C ALA A 198 39.84 11.95 5.15
N LEU A 199 39.84 11.35 3.96
CA LEU A 199 41.08 10.99 3.23
C LEU A 199 41.87 12.23 2.87
N THR A 200 41.24 13.28 2.38
CA THR A 200 41.87 14.55 2.04
C THR A 200 42.46 15.21 3.29
N ASN A 201 41.75 15.21 4.40
CA ASN A 201 42.20 15.79 5.65
C ASN A 201 43.33 14.95 6.27
N GLN A 202 43.31 13.62 6.19
CA GLN A 202 44.38 12.73 6.62
C GLN A 202 45.65 13.03 5.84
N ALA A 203 45.59 13.13 4.51
CA ALA A 203 46.79 13.46 3.68
C ALA A 203 47.33 14.86 4.00
N ALA A 204 46.45 15.82 4.25
CA ALA A 204 46.85 17.17 4.67
C ALA A 204 47.54 17.17 6.08
N ALA A 205 46.94 16.46 7.05
CA ALA A 205 47.45 16.35 8.41
C ALA A 205 48.84 15.66 8.44
N ASP A 206 49.00 14.58 7.64
CA ASP A 206 50.29 13.91 7.51
C ASP A 206 51.39 14.84 6.93
N THR A 207 51.02 15.62 5.89
CA THR A 207 51.93 16.60 5.28
C THR A 207 52.30 17.70 6.28
N LEU A 208 51.34 18.23 7.04
CA LEU A 208 51.54 19.26 8.04
C LEU A 208 52.41 18.75 9.19
N TYR A 209 52.18 17.53 9.65
CA TYR A 209 53.00 16.91 10.71
C TYR A 209 54.46 16.72 10.26
N ARG A 210 54.68 16.23 9.05
CA ARG A 210 56.08 16.08 8.51
C ARG A 210 56.78 17.44 8.37
N PHE A 211 56.04 18.46 7.92
CA PHE A 211 56.58 19.81 7.84
C PHE A 211 56.89 20.39 9.21
N ALA A 212 56.02 20.18 10.20
CA ALA A 212 56.20 20.61 11.57
C ALA A 212 57.41 19.90 12.25
N LEU A 213 57.59 18.61 11.99
CA LEU A 213 58.72 17.86 12.47
C LEU A 213 60.07 18.46 12.01
N GLY A 214 60.16 18.87 10.73
CA GLY A 214 61.30 19.62 10.21
C GLY A 214 61.52 20.96 10.90
N ARG A 215 60.47 21.72 11.14
CA ARG A 215 60.54 23.01 11.86
C ARG A 215 60.90 22.87 13.34
N TYR A 216 60.50 21.81 14.01
CA TYR A 216 60.88 21.46 15.37
C TYR A 216 62.37 21.16 15.46
N HIS A 217 62.91 20.39 14.55
CA HIS A 217 64.34 20.05 14.53
C HIS A 217 65.27 21.27 14.36
N ILE A 218 64.77 22.33 13.68
CA ILE A 218 65.50 23.58 13.54
C ILE A 218 65.11 24.64 14.60
N GLY A 219 64.28 24.25 15.59
CA GLY A 219 63.94 25.09 16.74
C GLY A 219 62.96 26.23 16.45
N THR A 220 62.16 26.18 15.35
CA THR A 220 61.24 27.27 14.96
C THR A 220 59.82 27.06 15.45
N ILE A 221 59.49 25.89 16.02
CA ILE A 221 58.19 25.61 16.68
C ILE A 221 58.44 24.92 18.01
N THR A 222 57.44 24.96 18.90
CA THR A 222 57.46 24.31 20.21
C THR A 222 57.10 22.82 20.12
N GLU A 223 57.51 22.03 21.11
CA GLU A 223 57.10 20.63 21.25
C GLU A 223 55.55 20.52 21.36
N ASN A 224 54.91 21.44 22.05
CA ASN A 224 53.46 21.47 22.17
C ASN A 224 52.73 21.62 20.80
N GLU A 225 53.28 22.44 19.91
CA GLU A 225 52.71 22.59 18.53
C GLU A 225 52.92 21.29 17.71
N LEU A 226 54.07 20.63 17.88
CA LEU A 226 54.32 19.34 17.22
C LEU A 226 53.37 18.26 17.71
N LEU A 227 53.19 18.11 19.04
CA LEU A 227 52.26 17.14 19.63
C LEU A 227 50.80 17.43 19.24
N GLN A 228 50.41 18.69 19.11
CA GLN A 228 49.10 19.07 18.64
C GLN A 228 48.82 18.58 17.20
N LEU A 229 49.80 18.66 16.32
CA LEU A 229 49.71 18.17 14.95
C LEU A 229 49.72 16.64 14.87
N GLU A 230 50.49 15.98 15.80
CA GLU A 230 50.44 14.52 15.91
C GLU A 230 49.06 14.01 16.34
N VAL A 231 48.44 14.64 17.34
CA VAL A 231 47.05 14.33 17.76
C VAL A 231 46.11 14.58 16.63
N SER A 232 46.25 15.67 15.86
CA SER A 232 45.40 15.93 14.68
C SER A 232 45.54 14.83 13.64
N LYS A 233 46.75 14.36 13.32
CA LYS A 233 46.99 13.27 12.39
C LYS A 233 46.32 11.96 12.84
N LEU A 234 46.50 11.57 14.12
CA LEU A 234 45.87 10.36 14.68
C LEU A 234 44.32 10.44 14.66
N ASN A 235 43.76 11.63 14.92
CA ASN A 235 42.32 11.84 14.83
C ASN A 235 41.82 11.68 13.40
N GLU A 236 42.55 12.20 12.40
CA GLU A 236 42.13 12.02 10.99
C GLU A 236 42.27 10.56 10.52
N GLU A 237 43.23 9.80 11.00
CA GLU A 237 43.31 8.35 10.76
C GLU A 237 42.06 7.63 11.32
N ALA A 238 41.65 7.98 12.54
CA ALA A 238 40.43 7.42 13.15
C ALA A 238 39.15 7.84 12.39
N ASN A 239 39.13 9.09 11.88
CA ASN A 239 38.01 9.60 11.07
C ASN A 239 37.83 8.83 9.75
N VAL A 240 38.93 8.48 9.06
CA VAL A 240 38.89 7.65 7.84
C VAL A 240 38.28 6.29 8.12
N LEU A 241 38.71 5.60 9.19
CA LEU A 241 38.14 4.30 9.55
C LEU A 241 36.66 4.38 9.84
N SER A 242 36.23 5.43 10.55
CA SER A 242 34.82 5.66 10.86
C SER A 242 33.99 6.00 9.61
N ALA A 243 34.56 6.77 8.68
CA ALA A 243 33.90 7.12 7.42
C ALA A 243 33.75 5.91 6.50
N GLN A 244 34.77 5.01 6.47
CA GLN A 244 34.70 3.76 5.70
C GLN A 244 33.52 2.89 6.17
N ILE A 245 33.41 2.67 7.48
CA ILE A 245 32.28 1.91 8.05
C ILE A 245 30.92 2.57 7.69
N SER A 246 30.89 3.91 7.63
CA SER A 246 29.67 4.63 7.26
C SER A 246 29.29 4.42 5.79
N VAL A 247 30.28 4.35 4.88
CA VAL A 247 30.06 4.02 3.47
C VAL A 247 29.53 2.60 3.33
N ASP A 248 30.17 1.63 4.00
CA ASP A 248 29.74 0.23 3.94
C ASP A 248 28.29 0.07 4.41
N ASN A 249 27.95 0.69 5.55
CA ASN A 249 26.58 0.66 6.08
C ASN A 249 25.56 1.32 5.14
N ALA A 250 25.89 2.47 4.55
CA ALA A 250 24.98 3.17 3.62
C ALA A 250 24.82 2.39 2.31
N ALA A 251 25.89 1.77 1.81
CA ALA A 251 25.84 0.89 0.64
C ALA A 251 24.96 -0.34 0.91
N ASP A 252 25.07 -0.96 2.08
CA ASP A 252 24.26 -2.10 2.48
C ASP A 252 22.78 -1.72 2.63
N ASN A 253 22.47 -0.55 3.17
CA ASN A 253 21.11 -0.03 3.26
C ASN A 253 20.50 0.16 1.86
N LEU A 254 21.22 0.80 0.95
CA LEU A 254 20.80 0.99 -0.44
C LEU A 254 20.63 -0.35 -1.16
N ARG A 255 21.60 -1.26 -1.03
CA ARG A 255 21.56 -2.61 -1.62
C ARG A 255 20.34 -3.38 -1.14
N SER A 256 20.07 -3.38 0.16
CA SER A 256 18.91 -4.03 0.77
C SER A 256 17.61 -3.44 0.28
N TYR A 257 17.51 -2.10 0.16
CA TYR A 257 16.32 -1.42 -0.33
C TYR A 257 16.04 -1.71 -1.80
N LEU A 258 17.08 -1.78 -2.63
CA LEU A 258 16.96 -2.12 -4.05
C LEU A 258 16.81 -3.63 -4.31
N ASN A 259 16.87 -4.47 -3.24
CA ASN A 259 16.84 -5.93 -3.35
C ASN A 259 17.95 -6.51 -4.25
N ILE A 260 19.12 -5.85 -4.27
CA ILE A 260 20.30 -6.33 -4.99
C ILE A 260 20.93 -7.44 -4.15
N LYS A 261 21.06 -8.63 -4.73
CA LYS A 261 21.58 -9.85 -4.04
C LYS A 261 23.08 -10.03 -4.17
N ASP A 262 23.66 -9.41 -5.18
CA ASP A 262 25.10 -9.55 -5.47
C ASP A 262 25.91 -8.65 -4.54
N GLU A 263 27.03 -9.16 -4.03
CA GLU A 263 28.01 -8.40 -3.24
C GLU A 263 28.90 -7.55 -4.17
N VAL A 264 28.27 -6.55 -4.81
CA VAL A 264 28.95 -5.58 -5.68
C VAL A 264 29.22 -4.31 -4.86
N GLU A 265 30.39 -3.71 -5.03
CA GLU A 265 30.69 -2.40 -4.43
C GLU A 265 29.85 -1.33 -5.09
N LEU A 266 28.96 -0.69 -4.32
CA LEU A 266 28.04 0.35 -4.82
C LEU A 266 28.65 1.73 -4.61
N THR A 267 28.80 2.46 -5.70
CA THR A 267 29.12 3.89 -5.69
C THR A 267 27.98 4.70 -6.34
N VAL A 268 27.84 5.93 -5.91
CA VAL A 268 26.80 6.84 -6.47
C VAL A 268 27.43 8.13 -6.97
N VAL A 269 26.87 8.64 -8.06
CA VAL A 269 27.28 9.92 -8.66
C VAL A 269 26.12 10.89 -8.58
N THR A 270 26.34 12.05 -7.97
CA THR A 270 25.37 13.12 -7.84
C THR A 270 25.52 14.11 -9.00
N ASP A 271 24.39 14.54 -9.57
CA ASP A 271 24.40 15.69 -10.49
C ASP A 271 24.57 16.99 -9.68
N ASP A 272 25.45 17.86 -10.15
CA ASP A 272 25.73 19.14 -9.53
C ASP A 272 24.65 20.21 -9.76
N SER A 273 23.71 19.96 -10.66
CA SER A 273 22.62 20.88 -10.99
C SER A 273 21.27 20.31 -10.61
N VAL A 274 20.41 21.16 -10.08
CA VAL A 274 19.02 20.84 -9.84
C VAL A 274 18.13 21.65 -10.78
N PRO A 275 17.02 21.08 -11.29
CA PRO A 275 16.03 21.82 -12.07
C PRO A 275 15.52 23.04 -11.31
N GLN A 276 15.44 24.18 -11.98
CA GLN A 276 14.95 25.44 -11.40
C GLN A 276 13.61 25.80 -12.00
N PHE A 277 12.55 25.61 -11.22
CA PHE A 277 11.20 26.01 -11.57
C PHE A 277 10.42 26.34 -10.30
N ASP A 278 9.42 27.20 -10.44
CA ASP A 278 8.51 27.56 -9.35
C ASP A 278 7.17 26.85 -9.54
N VAL A 279 6.64 26.29 -8.45
CA VAL A 279 5.34 25.64 -8.42
C VAL A 279 4.27 26.59 -7.90
N PRO A 280 3.25 26.94 -8.73
CA PRO A 280 2.15 27.79 -8.28
C PRO A 280 1.29 27.05 -7.24
N LEU A 281 1.11 27.66 -6.05
CA LEU A 281 0.36 27.05 -4.95
C LEU A 281 -1.08 26.69 -5.34
N SER A 282 -1.74 27.55 -6.12
CA SER A 282 -3.14 27.33 -6.56
C SER A 282 -3.27 26.10 -7.44
N GLU A 283 -2.33 25.89 -8.34
CA GLU A 283 -2.30 24.74 -9.25
C GLU A 283 -1.95 23.46 -8.51
N ALA A 284 -0.89 23.47 -7.71
CA ALA A 284 -0.53 22.33 -6.87
C ALA A 284 -1.66 21.89 -5.94
N MET A 285 -2.40 22.85 -5.35
CA MET A 285 -3.55 22.58 -4.49
C MET A 285 -4.70 21.94 -5.28
N ALA A 286 -5.01 22.45 -6.46
CA ALA A 286 -6.06 21.88 -7.32
C ALA A 286 -5.74 20.44 -7.72
N LEU A 287 -4.51 20.19 -8.20
CA LEU A 287 -4.02 18.87 -8.58
C LEU A 287 -3.97 17.90 -7.38
N ALA A 288 -3.53 18.39 -6.21
CA ALA A 288 -3.51 17.56 -5.00
C ALA A 288 -4.92 17.15 -4.58
N ILE A 289 -5.90 18.06 -4.57
CA ILE A 289 -7.30 17.73 -4.26
C ILE A 289 -7.88 16.75 -5.28
N GLU A 290 -7.56 16.90 -6.56
CA GLU A 290 -8.05 15.98 -7.59
C GLU A 290 -7.42 14.61 -7.49
N ASN A 291 -6.11 14.51 -7.25
CA ASN A 291 -5.33 13.30 -7.44
C ASN A 291 -5.00 12.51 -6.18
N ASN A 292 -5.06 13.11 -4.99
CA ASN A 292 -4.63 12.46 -3.75
C ASN A 292 -5.64 11.41 -3.27
N PRO A 293 -5.19 10.23 -2.80
CA PRO A 293 -6.05 9.16 -2.27
C PRO A 293 -6.78 9.57 -0.99
N ASP A 294 -6.23 10.44 -0.16
CA ASP A 294 -6.87 10.91 1.07
C ASP A 294 -8.24 11.57 0.81
N ILE A 295 -8.41 12.21 -0.33
CA ILE A 295 -9.69 12.82 -0.72
C ILE A 295 -10.75 11.73 -0.99
N GLU A 296 -10.38 10.65 -1.67
CA GLU A 296 -11.30 9.51 -1.89
C GLU A 296 -11.56 8.77 -0.56
N TYR A 297 -10.54 8.61 0.29
CA TYR A 297 -10.69 8.06 1.65
C TYR A 297 -11.71 8.86 2.46
N MET A 298 -11.60 10.20 2.51
CA MET A 298 -12.53 11.06 3.23
C MET A 298 -13.96 10.94 2.70
N LYS A 299 -14.14 10.88 1.37
CA LYS A 299 -15.45 10.63 0.74
C LYS A 299 -16.02 9.28 1.16
N ARG A 300 -15.21 8.23 1.11
CA ARG A 300 -15.61 6.87 1.51
C ARG A 300 -16.02 6.80 2.98
N GLN A 301 -15.26 7.41 3.88
CA GLN A 301 -15.58 7.43 5.31
C GLN A 301 -16.92 8.12 5.61
N ARG A 302 -17.23 9.23 4.94
CA ARG A 302 -18.53 9.90 5.06
C ARG A 302 -19.68 9.01 4.57
N ILE A 303 -19.53 8.38 3.40
CA ILE A 303 -20.54 7.45 2.87
C ILE A 303 -20.74 6.26 3.80
N GLN A 304 -19.67 5.72 4.38
CA GLN A 304 -19.74 4.64 5.36
C GLN A 304 -20.46 5.06 6.64
N GLY A 305 -20.21 6.26 7.13
CA GLY A 305 -20.93 6.83 8.28
C GLY A 305 -22.44 6.99 8.02
N GLU A 306 -22.82 7.49 6.82
CA GLU A 306 -24.23 7.56 6.38
C GLU A 306 -24.86 6.16 6.32
N SER A 307 -24.11 5.17 5.78
CA SER A 307 -24.52 3.78 5.70
C SER A 307 -24.81 3.17 7.08
N ASN A 308 -23.92 3.42 8.05
CA ASN A 308 -24.05 2.96 9.43
C ASN A 308 -25.29 3.59 10.11
N LEU A 309 -25.55 4.86 9.85
CA LEU A 309 -26.76 5.54 10.37
C LEU A 309 -28.03 4.95 9.72
N ALA A 310 -28.01 4.67 8.40
CA ALA A 310 -29.12 4.03 7.73
C ALA A 310 -29.37 2.61 8.28
N TYR A 311 -28.32 1.84 8.55
CA TYR A 311 -28.40 0.54 9.18
C TYR A 311 -29.03 0.60 10.58
N ALA A 312 -28.59 1.53 11.40
CA ALA A 312 -29.17 1.72 12.74
C ALA A 312 -30.65 2.09 12.71
N LYS A 313 -31.06 2.99 11.76
CA LYS A 313 -32.46 3.38 11.57
C LYS A 313 -33.31 2.19 11.11
N ALA A 314 -32.86 1.41 10.14
CA ALA A 314 -33.56 0.25 9.64
C ALA A 314 -33.77 -0.83 10.72
N ASN A 315 -32.78 -0.99 11.62
CA ASN A 315 -32.86 -1.98 12.67
C ASN A 315 -33.67 -1.55 13.91
N ALA A 316 -33.90 -0.26 14.08
CA ALA A 316 -34.67 0.27 15.23
C ALA A 316 -36.19 0.29 14.98
N GLY A 317 -36.65 0.07 13.75
CA GLY A 317 -38.04 0.20 13.34
C GLY A 317 -38.75 -1.12 13.02
N LEU A 318 -39.86 -1.00 12.33
CA LEU A 318 -40.61 -2.10 11.75
C LEU A 318 -39.73 -2.85 10.73
N LYS A 319 -39.65 -4.18 10.87
CA LYS A 319 -39.05 -5.09 9.90
C LYS A 319 -40.13 -5.92 9.26
N ALA A 320 -40.13 -6.00 7.94
CA ALA A 320 -41.03 -6.88 7.20
C ALA A 320 -40.20 -7.62 6.14
N ASN A 321 -40.42 -8.91 5.99
CA ASN A 321 -39.81 -9.71 4.97
C ASN A 321 -40.88 -10.39 4.15
N ILE A 322 -40.75 -10.29 2.84
CA ILE A 322 -41.56 -11.02 1.88
C ILE A 322 -40.74 -12.18 1.37
N TYR A 323 -41.35 -13.34 1.34
CA TYR A 323 -40.83 -14.56 0.69
C TYR A 323 -41.91 -15.08 -0.25
N LEU A 324 -41.58 -15.15 -1.53
CA LEU A 324 -42.42 -15.68 -2.58
C LEU A 324 -41.75 -16.90 -3.17
N GLN A 325 -42.50 -17.98 -3.35
CA GLN A 325 -42.05 -19.19 -3.99
C GLN A 325 -43.13 -19.72 -4.92
N LEU A 326 -42.74 -19.95 -6.14
CA LEU A 326 -43.62 -20.49 -7.18
C LEU A 326 -42.91 -21.62 -7.87
N GLY A 327 -43.50 -22.76 -8.06
CA GLY A 327 -42.80 -23.87 -8.67
C GLY A 327 -43.70 -25.04 -9.04
N LEU A 328 -43.06 -26.06 -9.56
CA LEU A 328 -43.64 -27.34 -9.92
C LEU A 328 -42.95 -28.42 -9.17
N ALA A 329 -43.66 -29.32 -8.54
CA ALA A 329 -43.10 -30.44 -7.80
C ALA A 329 -43.93 -31.72 -8.02
N GLN A 330 -43.23 -32.85 -7.88
CA GLN A 330 -43.89 -34.17 -7.84
C GLN A 330 -43.07 -35.16 -7.01
N THR A 331 -43.76 -36.08 -6.39
CA THR A 331 -43.13 -37.17 -5.64
C THR A 331 -43.59 -38.51 -6.20
N GLY A 332 -42.67 -39.43 -6.42
CA GLY A 332 -42.96 -40.76 -6.97
C GLY A 332 -41.91 -41.82 -6.57
N ASP A 333 -42.24 -43.05 -6.86
CA ASP A 333 -41.36 -44.22 -6.58
C ASP A 333 -40.34 -44.45 -7.70
N ASP A 334 -40.52 -43.78 -8.86
CA ASP A 334 -39.63 -43.87 -10.02
C ASP A 334 -39.16 -42.47 -10.43
N PHE A 335 -37.90 -42.31 -10.73
CA PHE A 335 -37.32 -41.01 -11.05
C PHE A 335 -37.90 -40.39 -12.31
N GLN A 336 -38.07 -41.17 -13.39
CA GLN A 336 -38.63 -40.60 -14.65
C GLN A 336 -40.09 -40.29 -14.52
N LYS A 337 -40.85 -41.12 -13.81
CA LYS A 337 -42.29 -40.91 -13.59
C LYS A 337 -42.55 -39.69 -12.69
N SER A 338 -41.60 -39.37 -11.81
CA SER A 338 -41.70 -38.16 -10.94
C SER A 338 -41.65 -36.84 -11.72
N TYR A 339 -41.34 -36.86 -13.03
CA TYR A 339 -41.44 -35.66 -13.89
C TYR A 339 -42.81 -35.57 -14.63
N ASN A 340 -43.67 -36.54 -14.47
CA ASN A 340 -45.03 -36.53 -15.05
C ASN A 340 -46.01 -35.96 -14.01
N ASP A 341 -47.10 -35.38 -14.48
CA ASP A 341 -48.19 -34.88 -13.63
C ASP A 341 -47.76 -33.96 -12.51
N LEU A 342 -46.84 -33.03 -12.85
CA LEU A 342 -46.30 -32.05 -11.91
C LEU A 342 -47.42 -31.18 -11.30
N LEU A 343 -47.40 -31.04 -9.99
CA LEU A 343 -48.28 -30.22 -9.21
C LEU A 343 -47.71 -28.81 -9.06
N ASP A 344 -48.55 -27.81 -9.14
CA ASP A 344 -48.16 -26.44 -8.83
C ASP A 344 -47.99 -26.24 -7.32
N GLU A 345 -46.91 -25.63 -6.94
CA GLU A 345 -46.63 -25.23 -5.56
C GLU A 345 -46.47 -23.70 -5.49
N GLN A 346 -47.26 -23.10 -4.62
CA GLN A 346 -47.22 -21.66 -4.37
C GLN A 346 -47.10 -21.43 -2.87
N TYR A 347 -46.09 -20.65 -2.49
CA TYR A 347 -45.91 -20.24 -1.11
C TYR A 347 -45.64 -18.75 -1.03
N VAL A 348 -46.46 -18.04 -0.28
CA VAL A 348 -46.33 -16.62 -0.01
C VAL A 348 -46.26 -16.43 1.50
N SER A 349 -45.18 -15.83 1.97
CA SER A 349 -45.01 -15.50 3.38
C SER A 349 -44.64 -14.03 3.54
N VAL A 350 -45.35 -13.37 4.44
CA VAL A 350 -45.03 -12.01 4.89
C VAL A 350 -44.82 -12.05 6.39
N SER A 351 -43.60 -11.86 6.82
CA SER A 351 -43.28 -11.77 8.23
C SER A 351 -43.10 -10.33 8.65
N LEU A 352 -43.73 -9.96 9.76
CA LEU A 352 -43.66 -8.63 10.36
C LEU A 352 -43.03 -8.77 11.76
N SER A 353 -42.08 -7.89 12.08
CA SER A 353 -41.49 -7.82 13.41
C SER A 353 -41.34 -6.36 13.82
N LEU A 354 -42.02 -5.99 14.89
CA LEU A 354 -41.97 -4.65 15.47
C LEU A 354 -41.57 -4.76 16.96
N PRO A 355 -40.47 -4.15 17.40
CA PRO A 355 -40.15 -4.08 18.83
C PRO A 355 -41.16 -3.13 19.52
N ILE A 356 -42.05 -3.71 20.33
CA ILE A 356 -43.10 -2.94 21.04
C ILE A 356 -42.48 -2.23 22.26
N LEU A 357 -41.61 -2.93 22.99
CA LEU A 357 -40.95 -2.41 24.20
C LEU A 357 -39.48 -2.85 24.17
N ASP A 358 -38.58 -1.94 23.87
CA ASP A 358 -37.13 -2.18 23.87
C ASP A 358 -36.36 -1.27 24.83
N TRP A 359 -37.09 -0.61 25.75
CA TRP A 359 -36.54 0.33 26.73
C TRP A 359 -35.71 1.46 26.10
N GLY A 360 -35.99 1.80 24.87
CA GLY A 360 -35.28 2.84 24.12
C GLY A 360 -33.97 2.40 23.47
N LYS A 361 -33.66 1.09 23.42
CA LYS A 361 -32.45 0.53 22.81
C LYS A 361 -32.31 0.94 21.33
N GLY A 362 -33.35 0.79 20.52
CA GLY A 362 -33.34 1.17 19.09
C GLY A 362 -33.09 2.67 18.90
N ARG A 363 -33.79 3.51 19.69
CA ARG A 363 -33.57 4.97 19.66
C ARG A 363 -32.15 5.33 20.12
N GLY A 364 -31.63 4.65 21.12
CA GLY A 364 -30.27 4.81 21.60
C GLY A 364 -29.23 4.48 20.51
N GLN A 365 -29.40 3.36 19.80
CA GLN A 365 -28.54 2.95 18.69
C GLN A 365 -28.51 3.98 17.55
N VAL A 366 -29.68 4.54 17.20
CA VAL A 366 -29.77 5.60 16.16
C VAL A 366 -29.05 6.87 16.62
N ARG A 367 -29.17 7.25 17.92
CA ARG A 367 -28.43 8.41 18.46
C ARG A 367 -26.93 8.20 18.43
N VAL A 368 -26.46 7.03 18.84
CA VAL A 368 -25.03 6.65 18.75
C VAL A 368 -24.53 6.73 17.30
N ALA A 369 -25.28 6.13 16.36
CA ALA A 369 -24.87 6.16 14.95
C ALA A 369 -24.88 7.59 14.37
N ARG A 370 -25.80 8.45 14.82
CA ARG A 370 -25.80 9.87 14.42
C ARG A 370 -24.59 10.61 14.97
N SER A 371 -24.30 10.47 16.26
CA SER A 371 -23.10 11.11 16.87
C SER A 371 -21.81 10.61 16.24
N ASN A 372 -21.75 9.32 15.89
CA ASN A 372 -20.58 8.76 15.15
C ASN A 372 -20.45 9.37 13.75
N LEU A 373 -21.56 9.62 13.03
CA LEU A 373 -21.52 10.30 11.74
C LEU A 373 -21.03 11.75 11.88
N GLU A 374 -21.52 12.47 12.89
CA GLU A 374 -21.08 13.82 13.21
C GLU A 374 -19.57 13.85 13.55
N LEU A 375 -19.11 12.87 14.37
CA LEU A 375 -17.70 12.69 14.67
C LEU A 375 -16.85 12.45 13.41
N VAL A 376 -17.29 11.52 12.54
CA VAL A 376 -16.62 11.24 11.26
C VAL A 376 -16.54 12.51 10.41
N ASN A 377 -17.63 13.27 10.27
CA ASN A 377 -17.62 14.50 9.50
C ASN A 377 -16.61 15.50 10.05
N THR A 378 -16.61 15.74 11.36
CA THR A 378 -15.65 16.65 12.01
C THR A 378 -14.19 16.17 11.81
N GLN A 379 -13.93 14.88 11.95
CA GLN A 379 -12.59 14.32 11.70
C GLN A 379 -12.15 14.49 10.24
N MET A 380 -13.08 14.31 9.29
CA MET A 380 -12.75 14.48 7.86
C MET A 380 -12.53 15.95 7.50
N ASP A 381 -13.27 16.88 8.13
CA ASP A 381 -13.03 18.32 7.95
C ASP A 381 -11.67 18.75 8.52
N GLN A 382 -11.31 18.25 9.71
CA GLN A 382 -9.97 18.48 10.28
C GLN A 382 -8.85 17.90 9.41
N ARG A 383 -9.06 16.70 8.88
CA ARG A 383 -8.09 16.04 7.97
C ARG A 383 -7.92 16.83 6.67
N MET A 384 -8.99 17.39 6.14
CA MET A 384 -8.92 18.26 4.96
C MET A 384 -8.09 19.53 5.22
N ILE A 385 -8.31 20.20 6.35
CA ILE A 385 -7.51 21.35 6.73
C ILE A 385 -6.02 20.99 6.88
N ALA A 386 -5.74 19.88 7.55
CA ALA A 386 -4.36 19.41 7.71
C ALA A 386 -3.70 19.05 6.35
N PHE A 387 -4.46 18.44 5.44
CA PHE A 387 -4.00 18.15 4.09
C PHE A 387 -3.66 19.43 3.30
N GLU A 388 -4.55 20.43 3.30
CA GLU A 388 -4.31 21.71 2.64
C GLU A 388 -3.08 22.42 3.20
N GLN A 389 -2.92 22.42 4.53
CA GLN A 389 -1.75 22.98 5.19
C GLN A 389 -0.45 22.25 4.80
N ASN A 390 -0.49 20.92 4.70
CA ASN A 390 0.65 20.11 4.28
C ASN A 390 1.08 20.44 2.83
N VAL A 391 0.12 20.49 1.91
CA VAL A 391 0.39 20.87 0.50
C VAL A 391 1.02 22.27 0.45
N GLN A 392 0.44 23.24 1.17
CA GLN A 392 0.97 24.60 1.22
C GLN A 392 2.41 24.65 1.77
N LEU A 393 2.70 23.85 2.81
CA LEU A 393 4.03 23.79 3.41
C LEU A 393 5.05 23.20 2.44
N VAL A 394 4.71 22.06 1.80
CA VAL A 394 5.61 21.37 0.85
C VAL A 394 5.92 22.26 -0.35
N VAL A 395 4.91 22.92 -0.94
CA VAL A 395 5.12 23.85 -2.06
C VAL A 395 6.02 25.02 -1.67
N LYS A 396 5.77 25.63 -0.50
CA LYS A 396 6.63 26.74 -0.02
C LYS A 396 8.06 26.30 0.22
N GLN A 397 8.25 25.11 0.81
CA GLN A 397 9.59 24.56 1.06
C GLN A 397 10.31 24.27 -0.25
N PHE A 398 9.61 23.66 -1.23
CA PHE A 398 10.17 23.32 -2.53
C PHE A 398 10.64 24.57 -3.28
N ASN A 399 9.79 25.59 -3.42
CA ASN A 399 10.13 26.82 -4.14
C ASN A 399 11.32 27.59 -3.55
N LEU A 400 11.61 27.40 -2.25
CA LEU A 400 12.78 27.99 -1.60
C LEU A 400 14.03 27.09 -1.72
N GLN A 401 13.86 25.80 -1.97
CA GLN A 401 14.95 24.83 -1.85
C GLN A 401 15.95 24.94 -3.00
N ALA A 402 15.50 25.20 -4.24
CA ALA A 402 16.40 25.39 -5.38
C ALA A 402 17.40 26.54 -5.11
N ARG A 403 16.92 27.65 -4.55
CA ARG A 403 17.79 28.76 -4.15
C ARG A 403 18.73 28.42 -2.98
N ARG A 404 18.29 27.55 -2.06
CA ARG A 404 19.16 27.08 -0.97
C ARG A 404 20.29 26.20 -1.50
N VAL A 405 20.04 25.36 -2.51
CA VAL A 405 21.07 24.58 -3.18
C VAL A 405 22.09 25.49 -3.85
N ASP A 406 21.67 26.53 -4.59
CA ASP A 406 22.59 27.51 -5.20
C ASP A 406 23.45 28.22 -4.15
N ILE A 407 22.84 28.67 -3.05
CA ILE A 407 23.59 29.31 -1.95
C ILE A 407 24.58 28.32 -1.33
N ALA A 408 24.19 27.08 -1.07
CA ALA A 408 25.06 26.06 -0.48
C ALA A 408 26.23 25.72 -1.40
N HIS A 409 26.01 25.61 -2.73
CA HIS A 409 27.04 25.41 -3.73
C HIS A 409 28.08 26.54 -3.71
N ARG A 410 27.63 27.80 -3.80
CA ARG A 410 28.51 28.96 -3.74
C ARG A 410 29.26 29.08 -2.41
N THR A 411 28.64 28.68 -1.30
CA THR A 411 29.27 28.63 0.01
C THR A 411 30.40 27.58 0.02
N MET A 412 30.16 26.42 -0.57
CA MET A 412 31.13 25.34 -0.72
C MET A 412 32.33 25.81 -1.53
N GLU A 413 32.14 26.41 -2.70
CA GLU A 413 33.22 26.94 -3.54
C GLU A 413 34.04 28.01 -2.79
N THR A 414 33.35 28.93 -2.12
CA THR A 414 34.02 30.01 -1.37
C THR A 414 34.83 29.46 -0.20
N ALA A 415 34.30 28.48 0.55
CA ALA A 415 35.00 27.84 1.65
C ALA A 415 36.22 27.03 1.18
N ALA A 416 36.10 26.33 0.04
CA ALA A 416 37.22 25.63 -0.58
C ALA A 416 38.35 26.60 -0.96
N HIS A 417 38.01 27.72 -1.61
CA HIS A 417 38.98 28.76 -1.95
C HIS A 417 39.66 29.38 -0.68
N ARG A 418 38.84 29.66 0.36
CA ARG A 418 39.36 30.15 1.65
C ARG A 418 40.38 29.15 2.27
N TYR A 419 40.08 27.86 2.23
CA TYR A 419 40.99 26.81 2.69
C TYR A 419 42.32 26.84 1.93
N ASP A 420 42.31 26.93 0.62
CA ASP A 420 43.51 26.98 -0.21
C ASP A 420 44.38 28.19 0.13
N VAL A 421 43.78 29.36 0.33
CA VAL A 421 44.49 30.59 0.77
C VAL A 421 45.08 30.42 2.18
N ALA A 422 44.32 29.90 3.13
CA ALA A 422 44.75 29.68 4.51
C ALA A 422 45.93 28.68 4.57
N ARG A 423 45.88 27.60 3.78
CA ARG A 423 46.95 26.61 3.65
C ARG A 423 48.23 27.22 3.11
N GLN A 424 48.17 28.03 2.05
CA GLN A 424 49.32 28.74 1.50
C GLN A 424 49.95 29.71 2.49
N LEU A 425 49.11 30.50 3.20
CA LEU A 425 49.59 31.44 4.21
C LEU A 425 50.25 30.73 5.39
N TYR A 426 49.71 29.60 5.83
CA TYR A 426 50.28 28.79 6.88
C TYR A 426 51.66 28.22 6.49
N VAL A 427 51.81 27.70 5.28
CA VAL A 427 53.09 27.20 4.77
C VAL A 427 54.13 28.33 4.69
N MET A 428 53.72 29.56 4.33
CA MET A 428 54.59 30.75 4.34
C MET A 428 54.88 31.31 5.73
N GLY A 429 54.33 30.71 6.80
CA GLY A 429 54.49 31.22 8.17
C GLY A 429 53.77 32.53 8.47
N LYS A 430 52.77 32.90 7.65
CA LYS A 430 52.00 34.16 7.77
C LYS A 430 50.59 33.99 8.40
N SER A 431 50.21 32.76 8.74
CA SER A 431 48.95 32.42 9.42
C SER A 431 49.20 31.40 10.54
N THR A 432 48.27 31.27 11.45
CA THR A 432 48.29 30.36 12.58
C THR A 432 47.69 29.02 12.23
N ILE A 433 48.02 27.95 13.00
CA ILE A 433 47.35 26.66 12.89
C ILE A 433 45.86 26.74 13.19
N LEU A 434 45.45 27.68 14.07
CA LEU A 434 44.08 27.90 14.43
C LEU A 434 43.24 28.41 13.21
N ASP A 435 43.84 29.37 12.45
CA ASP A 435 43.19 29.89 11.22
C ASP A 435 43.04 28.80 10.17
N LEU A 436 44.05 27.94 10.01
CA LEU A 436 44.01 26.80 9.09
C LEU A 436 42.93 25.80 9.49
N ASN A 437 42.90 25.41 10.79
CA ASN A 437 41.86 24.49 11.30
C ASN A 437 40.46 25.03 11.16
N SER A 438 40.26 26.36 11.35
CA SER A 438 38.98 27.02 11.09
C SER A 438 38.58 26.89 9.62
N ALA A 439 39.53 27.12 8.68
CA ALA A 439 39.25 27.04 7.24
C ALA A 439 38.93 25.59 6.80
N ILE A 440 39.60 24.58 7.38
CA ILE A 440 39.28 23.15 7.14
C ILE A 440 37.85 22.85 7.60
N SER A 441 37.50 23.21 8.84
CA SER A 441 36.17 22.94 9.41
C SER A 441 35.07 23.61 8.62
N GLU A 442 35.27 24.84 8.14
CA GLU A 442 34.32 25.56 7.31
C GLU A 442 34.16 24.92 5.94
N LYS A 443 35.26 24.53 5.27
CA LYS A 443 35.22 23.82 3.99
C LYS A 443 34.42 22.51 4.13
N ASP A 444 34.73 21.70 5.13
CA ASP A 444 34.08 20.41 5.34
C ASP A 444 32.59 20.57 5.67
N SER A 445 32.24 21.55 6.51
CA SER A 445 30.86 21.87 6.84
C SER A 445 30.07 22.36 5.63
N ALA A 446 30.67 23.18 4.78
CA ALA A 446 30.04 23.71 3.57
C ALA A 446 29.77 22.59 2.55
N TYR A 447 30.71 21.65 2.39
CA TYR A 447 30.55 20.49 1.50
C TYR A 447 29.40 19.58 1.94
N ARG A 448 29.36 19.22 3.24
CA ARG A 448 28.26 18.45 3.82
C ARG A 448 26.92 19.16 3.68
N SER A 449 26.89 20.48 3.88
CA SER A 449 25.67 21.31 3.73
C SER A 449 25.16 21.32 2.29
N TYR A 450 26.05 21.33 1.31
CA TYR A 450 25.69 21.24 -0.09
C TYR A 450 25.01 19.91 -0.43
N VAL A 451 25.63 18.77 -0.09
CA VAL A 451 25.05 17.42 -0.32
C VAL A 451 23.71 17.27 0.41
N SER A 452 23.59 17.74 1.65
CA SER A 452 22.33 17.74 2.40
C SER A 452 21.26 18.62 1.76
N SER A 453 21.64 19.71 1.11
CA SER A 453 20.70 20.60 0.40
C SER A 453 20.16 19.93 -0.88
N LEU A 454 21.02 19.19 -1.61
CA LEU A 454 20.61 18.36 -2.76
C LEU A 454 19.66 17.26 -2.32
N ALA A 455 19.98 16.52 -1.26
CA ALA A 455 19.11 15.49 -0.70
C ALA A 455 17.71 16.03 -0.34
N THR A 456 17.69 17.22 0.29
CA THR A 456 16.43 17.87 0.66
C THR A 456 15.62 18.30 -0.56
N TYR A 457 16.28 18.79 -1.61
CA TYR A 457 15.62 19.18 -2.86
C TYR A 457 14.91 17.98 -3.49
N TRP A 458 15.60 16.88 -3.73
CA TRP A 458 15.04 15.70 -4.37
C TRP A 458 13.95 15.03 -3.52
N ARG A 459 14.13 14.99 -2.20
CA ARG A 459 13.07 14.51 -1.30
C ARG A 459 11.81 15.36 -1.40
N LEU A 460 11.90 16.70 -1.44
CA LEU A 460 10.76 17.58 -1.60
C LEU A 460 10.14 17.45 -3.00
N TYR A 461 10.94 17.27 -4.04
CA TYR A 461 10.49 17.02 -5.41
C TYR A 461 9.58 15.80 -5.49
N TYR A 462 10.04 14.64 -5.01
CA TYR A 462 9.23 13.42 -5.01
C TYR A 462 8.06 13.48 -4.02
N THR A 463 8.19 14.18 -2.91
CA THR A 463 7.04 14.43 -2.01
C THR A 463 5.98 15.29 -2.68
N LEU A 464 6.36 16.31 -3.45
CA LEU A 464 5.41 17.12 -4.21
C LEU A 464 4.69 16.28 -5.28
N ARG A 465 5.43 15.46 -6.02
CA ARG A 465 4.88 14.52 -7.02
C ARG A 465 3.92 13.52 -6.37
N SER A 466 4.23 12.98 -5.19
CA SER A 466 3.34 12.08 -4.47
C SER A 466 2.01 12.74 -4.09
N LEU A 467 2.04 14.02 -3.70
CA LEU A 467 0.84 14.77 -3.31
C LEU A 467 -0.02 15.16 -4.50
N THR A 468 0.61 15.61 -5.60
CA THR A 468 -0.10 16.20 -6.77
C THR A 468 -0.30 15.20 -7.92
N ARG A 469 0.53 14.16 -7.98
CA ARG A 469 0.64 13.23 -9.11
C ARG A 469 0.92 13.95 -10.44
N TYR A 470 1.72 14.99 -10.36
CA TYR A 470 2.08 15.82 -11.49
C TYR A 470 3.58 16.09 -11.49
N ASP A 471 4.17 16.05 -12.66
CA ASP A 471 5.55 16.44 -12.89
C ASP A 471 5.59 17.88 -13.36
N PHE A 472 5.90 18.78 -12.44
CA PHE A 472 5.99 20.23 -12.72
C PHE A 472 7.23 20.61 -13.53
N GLU A 473 8.24 19.75 -13.58
CA GLU A 473 9.43 19.97 -14.40
C GLU A 473 9.12 19.77 -15.89
N HIS A 474 8.37 18.71 -16.21
CA HIS A 474 8.00 18.36 -17.58
C HIS A 474 6.59 18.78 -17.96
N ASP A 475 5.87 19.45 -17.06
CA ASP A 475 4.50 19.94 -17.24
C ASP A 475 3.52 18.85 -17.71
N MET A 476 3.54 17.68 -17.04
CA MET A 476 2.70 16.55 -17.43
C MET A 476 2.20 15.72 -16.23
N PRO A 477 0.99 15.11 -16.35
CA PRO A 477 0.49 14.22 -15.32
C PRO A 477 1.34 12.93 -15.25
N LEU A 478 1.47 12.38 -14.03
CA LEU A 478 2.14 11.10 -13.82
C LEU A 478 1.19 9.95 -14.16
N GLU A 479 1.51 9.21 -15.20
CA GLU A 479 0.76 8.04 -15.62
C GLU A 479 1.45 6.74 -15.17
N TYR A 480 0.69 5.87 -14.48
CA TYR A 480 1.13 4.55 -14.10
C TYR A 480 0.39 3.48 -14.90
N SER A 481 1.13 2.50 -15.44
CA SER A 481 0.52 1.37 -16.14
C SER A 481 -0.15 0.43 -15.13
N TYR A 482 -1.48 0.41 -15.15
CA TYR A 482 -2.28 -0.53 -14.36
C TYR A 482 -2.56 -1.83 -15.13
N SER A 483 -2.48 -1.79 -16.47
CA SER A 483 -2.89 -2.88 -17.35
C SER A 483 -2.11 -4.18 -17.11
N ASP A 484 -0.82 -4.08 -16.81
CA ASP A 484 0.04 -5.25 -16.59
C ASP A 484 -0.23 -5.92 -15.23
N ILE A 485 -0.66 -5.11 -14.25
CA ILE A 485 -1.05 -5.58 -12.92
C ILE A 485 -2.44 -6.24 -12.97
N GLU A 486 -3.34 -5.73 -13.80
CA GLU A 486 -4.72 -6.20 -13.93
C GLU A 486 -4.85 -7.47 -14.77
N ARG A 487 -3.86 -7.77 -15.63
CA ARG A 487 -3.83 -8.97 -16.49
C ARG A 487 -3.27 -10.21 -15.82
N ASN A 488 -2.38 -10.04 -14.86
CA ASN A 488 -1.73 -11.10 -14.08
C ASN A 488 -2.40 -11.34 -12.72
#